data_ef9d44e6c3c9321374ccf4c149ad0ecb
#
_entry.id   ef9d44e6c3c9321374ccf4c149ad0ecb
#
_cell.length_a   1.000
_cell.length_b   1.000
_cell.length_c   1.000
_cell.angle_alpha   90.00
_cell.angle_beta   90.00
_cell.angle_gamma   90.00
#
_symmetry.space_group_name_H-M   'P 1'
#
loop_
_entity.id
_entity.type
_entity.pdbx_description
1 polymer ?
#
loop_
_entity_poly.entity_id
_entity_poly.type
_entity_poly.pdbx_seq_one_letter_code
_entity_poly.pdbx_strand_id
1 'polypeptide(L)'
;LVKNIAVDNGVATRATSNTDVTGVLLAGGQSRRMGGGDKGLLELAGRPMLAHVICRLTPQVGRVVINANGDPARFDAFGLPVVPDTIGGFVGPLAGVLAGMRWAAANTPEARWVVTAAGDAPLLPSDLVQRLLKAISKRPGAIALAQSHGELHPVIGLWPVALAQDLEEQLRGGVRKVLAWTDKHGTVPVPFPPAHVCGIDIDPFFNANTPQELDQLRAMLGKKVGK
;
A
#
# COMPACT_ATOMS: atom_id res chain seq x y z
N LEU A 1 17.33 11.11 -14.56
CA LEU A 1 16.04 10.69 -15.14
C LEU A 1 15.76 9.27 -14.65
N VAL A 2 14.85 9.13 -13.69
CA VAL A 2 14.52 7.85 -13.05
C VAL A 2 13.60 7.07 -13.97
N LYS A 3 14.06 5.94 -14.52
CA LYS A 3 13.22 5.07 -15.35
C LYS A 3 12.23 4.32 -14.46
N ASN A 4 10.94 4.65 -14.58
CA ASN A 4 9.87 3.86 -13.98
C ASN A 4 9.79 2.47 -14.63
N ILE A 5 9.39 1.45 -13.84
CA ILE A 5 8.94 0.17 -14.40
C ILE A 5 7.73 0.50 -15.28
N ALA A 6 7.88 0.33 -16.60
CA ALA A 6 6.77 0.51 -17.51
C ALA A 6 5.79 -0.65 -17.32
N VAL A 7 4.65 -0.35 -16.70
CA VAL A 7 3.46 -1.20 -16.79
C VAL A 7 2.61 -0.58 -17.87
N ASP A 8 2.38 -1.32 -18.93
CA ASP A 8 1.59 -0.86 -20.06
C ASP A 8 0.09 -0.88 -19.67
N ASN A 9 -0.31 0.16 -18.94
CA ASN A 9 -1.71 0.44 -18.67
C ASN A 9 -2.12 1.50 -19.70
N GLY A 10 -2.55 1.07 -20.87
CA GLY A 10 -2.99 1.96 -21.93
C GLY A 10 -3.88 3.10 -21.42
N VAL A 11 -3.50 4.35 -21.79
CA VAL A 11 -4.05 5.66 -21.43
C VAL A 11 -3.35 6.32 -20.24
N ALA A 12 -2.37 7.14 -20.52
CA ALA A 12 -1.82 8.12 -19.60
C ALA A 12 -2.86 9.23 -19.34
N THR A 13 -3.83 8.96 -18.46
CA THR A 13 -4.63 10.01 -17.85
C THR A 13 -3.72 10.68 -16.80
N ARG A 14 -3.48 11.96 -16.93
CA ARG A 14 -2.80 12.81 -15.97
C ARG A 14 -3.55 12.68 -14.64
N ALA A 15 -3.05 11.82 -13.73
CA ALA A 15 -3.67 11.62 -12.43
C ALA A 15 -3.59 12.93 -11.64
N THR A 16 -4.74 13.55 -11.38
CA THR A 16 -4.84 14.66 -10.43
C THR A 16 -4.72 14.05 -9.04
N SER A 17 -3.75 14.53 -8.24
CA SER A 17 -3.62 14.11 -6.84
C SER A 17 -4.90 14.40 -6.08
N ASN A 18 -5.41 13.41 -5.34
CA ASN A 18 -6.63 13.54 -4.55
C ASN A 18 -6.27 13.97 -3.12
N THR A 19 -6.51 15.24 -2.78
CA THR A 19 -6.22 15.80 -1.46
C THR A 19 -7.07 15.19 -0.34
N ASP A 20 -8.24 14.63 -0.68
CA ASP A 20 -9.12 13.95 0.29
C ASP A 20 -8.55 12.61 0.77
N VAL A 21 -7.44 12.15 0.20
CA VAL A 21 -6.84 10.84 0.50
C VAL A 21 -5.38 10.99 0.91
N THR A 22 -5.02 10.40 2.06
CA THR A 22 -3.63 10.23 2.50
C THR A 22 -3.16 8.81 2.19
N GLY A 23 -2.01 8.66 1.54
CA GLY A 23 -1.37 7.38 1.29
C GLY A 23 -0.51 6.92 2.47
N VAL A 24 -0.65 5.66 2.88
CA VAL A 24 0.15 5.04 3.94
C VAL A 24 0.86 3.80 3.40
N LEU A 25 2.17 3.84 3.41
CA LEU A 25 3.00 2.71 2.99
C LEU A 25 3.34 1.86 4.20
N LEU A 26 2.78 0.66 4.27
CA LEU A 26 3.05 -0.29 5.35
C LEU A 26 4.41 -0.95 5.11
N ALA A 27 5.44 -0.46 5.79
CA ALA A 27 6.83 -0.92 5.65
C ALA A 27 7.39 -1.62 6.90
N GLY A 28 6.55 -1.86 7.93
CA GLY A 28 6.96 -2.39 9.24
C GLY A 28 7.02 -3.92 9.38
N GLY A 29 6.96 -4.69 8.29
CA GLY A 29 6.96 -6.16 8.34
C GLY A 29 8.34 -6.73 8.70
N GLN A 30 8.40 -7.59 9.76
CA GLN A 30 9.63 -8.33 10.09
C GLN A 30 9.90 -9.41 9.03
N SER A 31 10.87 -9.19 8.17
CA SER A 31 11.26 -10.11 7.08
C SER A 31 12.05 -11.33 7.58
N ARG A 32 11.55 -12.07 8.59
CA ARG A 32 12.27 -13.21 9.18
C ARG A 32 12.71 -14.25 8.15
N ARG A 33 11.94 -14.45 7.06
CA ARG A 33 12.23 -15.42 5.97
C ARG A 33 13.23 -14.90 4.95
N MET A 34 13.51 -13.58 4.94
CA MET A 34 14.42 -12.92 4.00
C MET A 34 15.76 -12.53 4.65
N GLY A 35 16.11 -13.16 5.80
CA GLY A 35 17.35 -12.85 6.52
C GLY A 35 17.27 -11.63 7.44
N GLY A 36 16.07 -11.09 7.68
CA GLY A 36 15.84 -9.87 8.48
C GLY A 36 15.88 -8.60 7.64
N GLY A 37 15.54 -7.47 8.25
CA GLY A 37 15.49 -6.17 7.54
C GLY A 37 14.14 -5.86 6.87
N ASP A 38 14.07 -4.69 6.24
CA ASP A 38 12.85 -4.23 5.57
C ASP A 38 12.82 -4.69 4.11
N LYS A 39 11.86 -5.53 3.75
CA LYS A 39 11.69 -6.01 2.37
C LYS A 39 11.59 -4.89 1.34
N GLY A 40 10.90 -3.81 1.68
CA GLY A 40 10.73 -2.66 0.80
C GLY A 40 12.04 -1.99 0.42
N LEU A 41 13.12 -2.18 1.20
CA LEU A 41 14.46 -1.65 0.91
C LEU A 41 15.29 -2.55 -0.01
N LEU A 42 14.83 -3.78 -0.32
CA LEU A 42 15.52 -4.66 -1.27
C LEU A 42 15.44 -4.09 -2.67
N GLU A 43 16.56 -4.20 -3.38
CA GLU A 43 16.70 -3.64 -4.72
C GLU A 43 15.91 -4.43 -5.77
N LEU A 44 15.19 -3.69 -6.60
CA LEU A 44 14.48 -4.16 -7.78
C LEU A 44 14.70 -3.18 -8.92
N ALA A 45 15.28 -3.64 -10.03
CA ALA A 45 15.55 -2.81 -11.21
C ALA A 45 16.33 -1.51 -10.88
N GLY A 46 17.36 -1.59 -10.03
CA GLY A 46 18.28 -0.50 -9.70
C GLY A 46 17.79 0.47 -8.63
N ARG A 47 16.71 0.16 -7.90
CA ARG A 47 16.23 0.95 -6.77
C ARG A 47 15.38 0.12 -5.78
N PRO A 48 15.20 0.58 -4.52
CA PRO A 48 14.38 -0.14 -3.54
C PRO A 48 12.95 -0.40 -4.03
N MET A 49 12.36 -1.55 -3.69
CA MET A 49 10.94 -1.85 -4.01
C MET A 49 10.00 -0.75 -3.51
N LEU A 50 10.23 -0.21 -2.32
CA LEU A 50 9.46 0.89 -1.75
C LEU A 50 9.45 2.13 -2.66
N ALA A 51 10.58 2.44 -3.34
CA ALA A 51 10.65 3.56 -4.28
C ALA A 51 9.70 3.39 -5.48
N HIS A 52 9.48 2.15 -5.93
CA HIS A 52 8.51 1.86 -6.98
C HIS A 52 7.08 2.10 -6.49
N VAL A 53 6.77 1.66 -5.26
CA VAL A 53 5.45 1.87 -4.65
C VAL A 53 5.17 3.36 -4.45
N ILE A 54 6.14 4.12 -3.90
CA ILE A 54 6.06 5.58 -3.72
C ILE A 54 5.75 6.27 -5.05
N CYS A 55 6.48 5.93 -6.10
CA CYS A 55 6.31 6.53 -7.43
C CYS A 55 4.90 6.30 -8.02
N ARG A 56 4.29 5.15 -7.70
CA ARG A 56 2.94 4.80 -8.17
C ARG A 56 1.83 5.39 -7.31
N LEU A 57 2.05 5.49 -6.00
CA LEU A 57 1.03 5.98 -5.07
C LEU A 57 0.96 7.51 -5.02
N THR A 58 2.12 8.20 -5.02
CA THR A 58 2.20 9.67 -4.88
C THR A 58 1.30 10.44 -5.85
N PRO A 59 1.18 10.09 -7.15
CA PRO A 59 0.29 10.80 -8.07
C PRO A 59 -1.20 10.64 -7.78
N GLN A 60 -1.58 9.70 -6.91
CA GLN A 60 -2.98 9.34 -6.64
C GLN A 60 -3.53 9.95 -5.36
N VAL A 61 -2.68 10.55 -4.51
CA VAL A 61 -3.03 11.02 -3.16
C VAL A 61 -2.47 12.42 -2.88
N GLY A 62 -3.03 13.09 -1.88
CA GLY A 62 -2.55 14.42 -1.47
C GLY A 62 -1.20 14.37 -0.74
N ARG A 63 -1.00 13.38 0.12
CA ARG A 63 0.22 13.16 0.92
C ARG A 63 0.53 11.68 1.03
N VAL A 64 1.81 11.36 1.21
CA VAL A 64 2.27 9.99 1.49
C VAL A 64 3.06 9.97 2.78
N VAL A 65 2.84 8.94 3.61
CA VAL A 65 3.56 8.66 4.84
C VAL A 65 4.00 7.20 4.87
N ILE A 66 5.16 6.92 5.46
CA ILE A 66 5.64 5.55 5.67
C ILE A 66 5.30 5.14 7.10
N ASN A 67 4.57 4.04 7.25
CA ASN A 67 4.39 3.41 8.56
C ASN A 67 5.47 2.35 8.76
N ALA A 68 6.31 2.57 9.77
CA ALA A 68 7.37 1.64 10.14
C ALA A 68 7.80 1.84 11.59
N ASN A 69 8.10 0.74 12.29
CA ASN A 69 8.64 0.75 13.63
C ASN A 69 10.18 0.72 13.63
N GLY A 70 10.80 1.13 14.73
CA GLY A 70 12.25 1.17 14.89
C GLY A 70 12.87 2.46 14.35
N ASP A 71 14.15 2.44 13.97
CA ASP A 71 14.89 3.63 13.53
C ASP A 71 14.33 4.17 12.20
N PRO A 72 13.77 5.41 12.15
CA PRO A 72 13.24 6.00 10.94
C PRO A 72 14.33 6.38 9.93
N ALA A 73 15.59 6.57 10.36
CA ALA A 73 16.68 7.04 9.51
C ALA A 73 16.92 6.15 8.28
N ARG A 74 16.56 4.86 8.36
CA ARG A 74 16.66 3.94 7.21
C ARG A 74 15.75 4.31 6.02
N PHE A 75 14.81 5.23 6.22
CA PHE A 75 13.90 5.73 5.18
C PHE A 75 14.18 7.18 4.75
N ASP A 76 15.23 7.83 5.29
CA ASP A 76 15.56 9.24 5.02
C ASP A 76 15.73 9.55 3.53
N ALA A 77 16.26 8.59 2.77
CA ALA A 77 16.46 8.70 1.32
C ALA A 77 15.16 8.93 0.53
N PHE A 78 13.98 8.64 1.12
CA PHE A 78 12.69 8.85 0.46
C PHE A 78 12.10 10.24 0.72
N GLY A 79 12.59 10.99 1.72
CA GLY A 79 12.11 12.32 2.06
C GLY A 79 10.64 12.37 2.50
N LEU A 80 10.11 11.26 3.01
CA LEU A 80 8.72 11.14 3.48
C LEU A 80 8.67 11.04 5.00
N PRO A 81 7.59 11.53 5.65
CA PRO A 81 7.37 11.30 7.07
C PRO A 81 7.31 9.81 7.39
N VAL A 82 7.93 9.41 8.50
CA VAL A 82 7.89 8.04 9.01
C VAL A 82 7.15 8.05 10.34
N VAL A 83 6.12 7.20 10.47
CA VAL A 83 5.30 7.10 11.68
C VAL A 83 5.29 5.66 12.21
N PRO A 84 5.58 5.47 13.49
CA PRO A 84 5.49 4.15 14.13
C PRO A 84 4.04 3.79 14.43
N ASP A 85 3.81 2.51 14.74
CA ASP A 85 2.54 2.07 15.29
C ASP A 85 2.25 2.79 16.62
N THR A 86 0.99 3.19 16.80
CA THR A 86 0.54 3.89 18.02
C THR A 86 0.17 2.93 19.15
N ILE A 87 -0.01 1.63 18.83
CA ILE A 87 -0.29 0.57 19.81
C ILE A 87 0.85 -0.44 19.77
N GLY A 88 1.50 -0.67 20.93
CA GLY A 88 2.58 -1.64 21.06
C GLY A 88 2.10 -3.09 21.02
N GLY A 89 3.05 -4.05 20.87
CA GLY A 89 2.76 -5.48 21.00
C GLY A 89 2.51 -6.23 19.70
N PHE A 90 3.02 -5.77 18.56
CA PHE A 90 2.90 -6.46 17.25
C PHE A 90 1.45 -6.84 16.89
N VAL A 91 0.59 -5.85 16.88
CA VAL A 91 -0.87 -6.04 16.65
C VAL A 91 -1.26 -6.24 15.17
N GLY A 92 -0.29 -6.50 14.30
CA GLY A 92 -0.51 -6.76 12.87
C GLY A 92 -0.76 -5.49 12.04
N PRO A 93 -1.17 -5.64 10.77
CA PRO A 93 -1.24 -4.52 9.82
C PRO A 93 -2.26 -3.44 10.19
N LEU A 94 -3.28 -3.77 10.99
CA LEU A 94 -4.27 -2.80 11.47
C LEU A 94 -3.65 -1.71 12.35
N ALA A 95 -2.52 -1.98 13.02
CA ALA A 95 -1.80 -0.95 13.79
C ALA A 95 -1.23 0.11 12.87
N GLY A 96 -0.68 -0.29 11.72
CA GLY A 96 -0.20 0.63 10.69
C GLY A 96 -1.33 1.43 10.04
N VAL A 97 -2.49 0.79 9.79
CA VAL A 97 -3.71 1.49 9.33
C VAL A 97 -4.11 2.58 10.33
N LEU A 98 -4.19 2.23 11.63
CA LEU A 98 -4.52 3.19 12.69
C LEU A 98 -3.50 4.34 12.77
N ALA A 99 -2.20 4.02 12.73
CA ALA A 99 -1.14 5.03 12.74
C ALA A 99 -1.30 6.02 11.58
N GLY A 100 -1.59 5.51 10.38
CA GLY A 100 -1.90 6.32 9.21
C GLY A 100 -3.14 7.20 9.37
N MET A 101 -4.24 6.66 9.92
CA MET A 101 -5.46 7.43 10.19
C MET A 101 -5.22 8.56 11.21
N ARG A 102 -4.49 8.28 12.29
CA ARG A 102 -4.13 9.28 13.31
C ARG A 102 -3.21 10.36 12.74
N TRP A 103 -2.25 9.97 11.93
CA TRP A 103 -1.38 10.91 11.24
C TRP A 103 -2.17 11.80 10.28
N ALA A 104 -3.06 11.22 9.48
CA ALA A 104 -3.89 11.96 8.54
C ALA A 104 -4.77 12.98 9.27
N ALA A 105 -5.46 12.59 10.35
CA ALA A 105 -6.29 13.49 11.14
C ALA A 105 -5.51 14.69 11.71
N ALA A 106 -4.23 14.51 12.04
CA ALA A 106 -3.39 15.56 12.61
C ALA A 106 -2.69 16.45 11.56
N ASN A 107 -2.36 15.92 10.37
CA ASN A 107 -1.48 16.59 9.41
C ASN A 107 -2.12 16.90 8.06
N THR A 108 -3.26 16.28 7.75
CA THR A 108 -4.03 16.46 6.51
C THR A 108 -5.53 16.53 6.85
N PRO A 109 -5.99 17.60 7.50
CA PRO A 109 -7.36 17.69 8.02
C PRO A 109 -8.43 17.63 6.91
N GLU A 110 -8.05 17.89 5.66
CA GLU A 110 -8.89 17.72 4.49
C GLU A 110 -9.07 16.24 4.08
N ALA A 111 -8.17 15.35 4.51
CA ALA A 111 -8.24 13.95 4.14
C ALA A 111 -9.36 13.24 4.90
N ARG A 112 -10.32 12.73 4.16
CA ARG A 112 -11.41 11.90 4.70
C ARG A 112 -11.07 10.41 4.68
N TRP A 113 -10.06 10.05 3.92
CA TRP A 113 -9.67 8.68 3.65
C TRP A 113 -8.17 8.46 3.82
N VAL A 114 -7.83 7.28 4.27
CA VAL A 114 -6.48 6.73 4.17
C VAL A 114 -6.50 5.59 3.16
N VAL A 115 -5.57 5.57 2.22
CA VAL A 115 -5.28 4.39 1.40
C VAL A 115 -4.00 3.74 1.90
N THR A 116 -4.03 2.44 2.16
CA THR A 116 -2.83 1.69 2.51
C THR A 116 -2.33 0.86 1.34
N ALA A 117 -1.01 0.72 1.24
CA ALA A 117 -0.34 -0.19 0.33
C ALA A 117 0.85 -0.85 1.02
N ALA A 118 1.15 -2.10 0.65
CA ALA A 118 2.34 -2.79 1.11
C ALA A 118 3.59 -2.18 0.47
N GLY A 119 4.62 -1.89 1.28
CA GLY A 119 5.87 -1.29 0.78
C GLY A 119 6.71 -2.19 -0.13
N ASP A 120 6.31 -3.45 -0.27
CA ASP A 120 6.92 -4.50 -1.09
C ASP A 120 6.04 -4.96 -2.27
N ALA A 121 5.00 -4.17 -2.65
CA ALA A 121 4.14 -4.40 -3.81
C ALA A 121 4.48 -3.42 -4.98
N PRO A 122 5.58 -3.61 -5.70
CA PRO A 122 6.13 -2.62 -6.64
C PRO A 122 5.29 -2.41 -7.91
N LEU A 123 4.31 -3.26 -8.17
CA LEU A 123 3.44 -3.20 -9.35
C LEU A 123 2.09 -2.52 -9.07
N LEU A 124 1.95 -1.84 -7.92
CA LEU A 124 0.72 -1.18 -7.48
C LEU A 124 0.02 -0.44 -8.66
N PRO A 125 -1.29 -0.65 -8.89
CA PRO A 125 -2.02 -0.02 -9.99
C PRO A 125 -2.00 1.51 -9.90
N SER A 126 -1.86 2.18 -11.04
CA SER A 126 -1.88 3.65 -11.11
C SER A 126 -3.28 4.26 -10.93
N ASP A 127 -4.32 3.44 -10.96
CA ASP A 127 -5.73 3.80 -10.75
C ASP A 127 -6.32 3.22 -9.45
N LEU A 128 -5.43 2.75 -8.52
CA LEU A 128 -5.85 2.12 -7.25
C LEU A 128 -6.85 2.99 -6.50
N VAL A 129 -6.47 4.22 -6.18
CA VAL A 129 -7.30 5.14 -5.37
C VAL A 129 -8.61 5.46 -6.06
N GLN A 130 -8.58 5.71 -7.36
CA GLN A 130 -9.77 6.02 -8.14
C GLN A 130 -10.79 4.87 -8.10
N ARG A 131 -10.32 3.62 -8.29
CA ARG A 131 -11.20 2.43 -8.22
C ARG A 131 -11.78 2.21 -6.84
N LEU A 132 -10.96 2.33 -5.79
CA LEU A 132 -11.41 2.18 -4.42
C LEU A 132 -12.47 3.22 -4.06
N LEU A 133 -12.24 4.50 -4.35
CA LEU A 133 -13.21 5.59 -4.12
C LEU A 133 -14.51 5.38 -4.89
N LYS A 134 -14.42 4.96 -6.16
CA LYS A 134 -15.60 4.67 -6.99
C LYS A 134 -16.46 3.57 -6.38
N ALA A 135 -15.84 2.52 -5.84
CA ALA A 135 -16.56 1.38 -5.28
C ALA A 135 -17.41 1.75 -4.04
N ILE A 136 -16.93 2.70 -3.23
CA ILE A 136 -17.63 3.16 -2.03
C ILE A 136 -18.44 4.44 -2.23
N SER A 137 -18.54 4.97 -3.43
CA SER A 137 -19.23 6.25 -3.71
C SER A 137 -20.65 6.32 -3.17
N LYS A 138 -21.36 5.19 -3.13
CA LYS A 138 -22.71 5.04 -2.58
C LYS A 138 -22.73 4.54 -1.11
N ARG A 139 -21.58 4.32 -0.51
CA ARG A 139 -21.40 3.78 0.85
C ARG A 139 -20.25 4.48 1.57
N PRO A 140 -20.37 5.77 1.90
CA PRO A 140 -19.24 6.59 2.39
C PRO A 140 -18.64 6.14 3.73
N GLY A 141 -19.30 5.24 4.47
CA GLY A 141 -18.76 4.64 5.70
C GLY A 141 -18.11 3.26 5.50
N ALA A 142 -18.19 2.69 4.29
CA ALA A 142 -17.63 1.36 4.00
C ALA A 142 -16.12 1.40 3.82
N ILE A 143 -15.49 0.24 4.00
CA ILE A 143 -14.06 0.02 3.73
C ILE A 143 -13.94 -0.69 2.39
N ALA A 144 -13.13 -0.16 1.45
CA ALA A 144 -12.85 -0.83 0.19
C ALA A 144 -11.52 -1.58 0.29
N LEU A 145 -11.51 -2.87 -0.06
CA LEU A 145 -10.30 -3.69 -0.10
C LEU A 145 -10.02 -4.14 -1.53
N ALA A 146 -8.75 -4.07 -1.92
CA ALA A 146 -8.32 -4.57 -3.23
C ALA A 146 -8.49 -6.09 -3.30
N GLN A 147 -8.85 -6.57 -4.49
CA GLN A 147 -9.01 -8.00 -4.80
C GLN A 147 -8.32 -8.29 -6.13
N SER A 148 -7.55 -9.39 -6.19
CA SER A 148 -7.02 -9.94 -7.43
C SER A 148 -7.17 -11.46 -7.42
N HIS A 149 -7.35 -12.08 -8.58
CA HIS A 149 -7.53 -13.54 -8.71
C HIS A 149 -8.58 -14.12 -7.75
N GLY A 150 -9.60 -13.33 -7.37
CA GLY A 150 -10.65 -13.75 -6.42
C GLY A 150 -10.28 -13.62 -4.95
N GLU A 151 -9.02 -13.28 -4.61
CA GLU A 151 -8.54 -13.14 -3.24
C GLU A 151 -8.44 -11.67 -2.82
N LEU A 152 -8.84 -11.38 -1.56
CA LEU A 152 -8.70 -10.06 -0.97
C LEU A 152 -7.26 -9.81 -0.53
N HIS A 153 -6.81 -8.56 -0.71
CA HIS A 153 -5.56 -8.05 -0.16
C HIS A 153 -5.84 -7.19 1.08
N PRO A 154 -5.89 -7.78 2.29
CA PRO A 154 -6.40 -7.09 3.48
C PRO A 154 -5.58 -5.87 3.91
N VAL A 155 -4.36 -5.71 3.39
CA VAL A 155 -3.47 -4.58 3.68
C VAL A 155 -3.50 -3.49 2.59
N ILE A 156 -4.24 -3.72 1.50
CA ILE A 156 -4.38 -2.78 0.40
C ILE A 156 -5.85 -2.35 0.33
N GLY A 157 -6.13 -1.18 0.87
CA GLY A 157 -7.51 -0.73 1.01
C GLY A 157 -7.65 0.76 1.26
N LEU A 158 -8.89 1.21 1.20
CA LEU A 158 -9.30 2.58 1.48
C LEU A 158 -10.16 2.59 2.74
N TRP A 159 -9.75 3.42 3.70
CA TRP A 159 -10.25 3.42 5.07
C TRP A 159 -10.76 4.79 5.44
N PRO A 160 -12.01 4.95 5.96
CA PRO A 160 -12.50 6.23 6.48
C PRO A 160 -11.67 6.67 7.70
N VAL A 161 -11.11 7.87 7.69
CA VAL A 161 -10.37 8.45 8.83
C VAL A 161 -11.25 8.49 10.08
N ALA A 162 -12.56 8.69 9.91
CA ALA A 162 -13.55 8.73 11.00
C ALA A 162 -13.62 7.42 11.82
N LEU A 163 -13.15 6.29 11.28
CA LEU A 163 -13.12 5.01 11.99
C LEU A 163 -11.90 4.82 12.89
N ALA A 164 -11.00 5.80 12.99
CA ALA A 164 -9.75 5.66 13.74
C ALA A 164 -9.98 5.32 15.23
N GLN A 165 -10.99 5.92 15.86
CA GLN A 165 -11.30 5.65 17.27
C GLN A 165 -11.86 4.23 17.47
N ASP A 166 -12.80 3.82 16.62
CA ASP A 166 -13.34 2.45 16.67
C ASP A 166 -12.23 1.42 16.46
N LEU A 167 -11.36 1.64 15.45
CA LEU A 167 -10.24 0.75 15.20
C LEU A 167 -9.31 0.64 16.42
N GLU A 168 -9.01 1.75 17.09
CA GLU A 168 -8.19 1.75 18.30
C GLU A 168 -8.82 0.92 19.43
N GLU A 169 -10.11 1.10 19.67
CA GLU A 169 -10.86 0.34 20.67
C GLU A 169 -10.86 -1.15 20.37
N GLN A 170 -11.09 -1.53 19.10
CA GLN A 170 -11.05 -2.93 18.67
C GLN A 170 -9.65 -3.56 18.83
N LEU A 171 -8.59 -2.83 18.49
CA LEU A 171 -7.22 -3.28 18.67
C LEU A 171 -6.86 -3.46 20.15
N ARG A 172 -7.28 -2.55 21.02
CA ARG A 172 -7.15 -2.68 22.49
C ARG A 172 -7.97 -3.85 23.02
N GLY A 173 -9.13 -4.14 22.43
CA GLY A 173 -9.97 -5.29 22.71
C GLY A 173 -9.45 -6.62 22.16
N GLY A 174 -8.28 -6.64 21.49
CA GLY A 174 -7.62 -7.86 21.03
C GLY A 174 -7.92 -8.27 19.59
N VAL A 175 -8.63 -7.47 18.79
CA VAL A 175 -8.82 -7.73 17.37
C VAL A 175 -7.47 -7.63 16.64
N ARG A 176 -7.17 -8.64 15.78
CA ARG A 176 -5.90 -8.72 15.02
C ARG A 176 -6.12 -8.99 13.54
N LYS A 177 -7.19 -9.70 13.20
CA LYS A 177 -7.51 -10.05 11.81
C LYS A 177 -8.21 -8.87 11.13
N VAL A 178 -7.68 -8.41 10.00
CA VAL A 178 -8.23 -7.29 9.24
C VAL A 178 -9.71 -7.51 8.92
N LEU A 179 -10.05 -8.63 8.31
CA LEU A 179 -11.41 -8.95 7.88
C LEU A 179 -12.40 -9.02 9.06
N ALA A 180 -11.95 -9.46 10.25
CA ALA A 180 -12.81 -9.48 11.44
C ALA A 180 -13.27 -8.09 11.88
N TRP A 181 -12.50 -7.06 11.56
CA TRP A 181 -12.88 -5.67 11.82
C TRP A 181 -13.63 -5.05 10.63
N THR A 182 -13.11 -5.20 9.41
CA THR A 182 -13.68 -4.55 8.23
C THR A 182 -15.09 -5.02 7.92
N ASP A 183 -15.42 -6.28 8.19
CA ASP A 183 -16.76 -6.84 7.94
C ASP A 183 -17.85 -6.16 8.80
N LYS A 184 -17.48 -5.61 9.97
CA LYS A 184 -18.40 -4.82 10.80
C LYS A 184 -18.79 -3.49 10.16
N HIS A 185 -17.94 -2.95 9.27
CA HIS A 185 -18.11 -1.67 8.58
C HIS A 185 -18.53 -1.83 7.11
N GLY A 186 -18.82 -3.04 6.66
CA GLY A 186 -19.27 -3.32 5.30
C GLY A 186 -18.08 -3.30 4.31
N THR A 187 -17.32 -4.39 4.29
CA THR A 187 -16.23 -4.58 3.31
C THR A 187 -16.75 -4.59 1.88
N VAL A 188 -16.13 -3.79 1.02
CA VAL A 188 -16.40 -3.76 -0.42
C VAL A 188 -15.17 -4.30 -1.17
N PRO A 189 -15.23 -5.52 -1.72
CA PRO A 189 -14.17 -6.03 -2.60
C PRO A 189 -14.11 -5.22 -3.90
N VAL A 190 -12.89 -4.83 -4.29
CA VAL A 190 -12.65 -4.08 -5.53
C VAL A 190 -11.71 -4.88 -6.42
N PRO A 191 -12.21 -5.48 -7.51
CA PRO A 191 -11.40 -6.32 -8.38
C PRO A 191 -10.43 -5.48 -9.23
N PHE A 192 -9.18 -5.96 -9.31
CA PHE A 192 -8.13 -5.44 -10.16
C PHE A 192 -7.67 -6.50 -11.15
N PRO A 193 -7.54 -6.14 -12.44
CA PRO A 193 -6.99 -7.05 -13.43
C PRO A 193 -5.49 -7.26 -13.20
N PRO A 194 -4.90 -8.32 -13.76
CA PRO A 194 -3.46 -8.49 -13.79
C PRO A 194 -2.76 -7.27 -14.40
N ALA A 195 -1.57 -6.95 -13.88
CA ALA A 195 -0.68 -5.97 -14.48
C ALA A 195 0.05 -6.62 -15.66
N HIS A 196 0.01 -5.99 -16.84
CA HIS A 196 0.77 -6.46 -17.99
C HIS A 196 2.17 -5.86 -17.98
N VAL A 197 3.20 -6.70 -17.80
CA VAL A 197 4.59 -6.27 -17.67
C VAL A 197 5.46 -7.10 -18.61
N CYS A 198 6.11 -6.48 -19.57
CA CYS A 198 7.00 -7.15 -20.54
C CYS A 198 6.37 -8.38 -21.23
N GLY A 199 5.06 -8.30 -21.58
CA GLY A 199 4.34 -9.39 -22.24
C GLY A 199 3.84 -10.49 -21.30
N ILE A 200 3.91 -10.29 -19.98
CA ILE A 200 3.49 -11.27 -18.97
C ILE A 200 2.43 -10.61 -18.06
N ASP A 201 1.37 -11.35 -17.77
CA ASP A 201 0.36 -10.97 -16.79
C ASP A 201 0.80 -11.37 -15.39
N ILE A 202 0.90 -10.38 -14.49
CA ILE A 202 1.36 -10.54 -13.11
C ILE A 202 0.30 -9.95 -12.17
N ASP A 203 0.12 -10.55 -10.99
CA ASP A 203 -0.70 -9.96 -9.94
C ASP A 203 -0.22 -8.53 -9.63
N PRO A 204 -1.07 -7.49 -9.75
CA PRO A 204 -0.68 -6.12 -9.46
C PRO A 204 -0.28 -5.89 -8.00
N PHE A 205 -0.67 -6.79 -7.10
CA PHE A 205 -0.35 -6.76 -5.68
C PHE A 205 0.69 -7.81 -5.28
N PHE A 206 1.37 -8.40 -6.27
CA PHE A 206 2.45 -9.35 -6.01
C PHE A 206 3.51 -8.71 -5.11
N ASN A 207 3.80 -9.38 -3.99
CA ASN A 207 4.86 -9.04 -3.06
C ASN A 207 5.88 -10.19 -2.99
N ALA A 208 7.16 -9.89 -3.14
CA ALA A 208 8.21 -10.89 -3.02
C ALA A 208 8.42 -11.27 -1.55
N ASN A 209 7.97 -12.46 -1.13
CA ASN A 209 8.09 -12.94 0.23
C ASN A 209 9.31 -13.83 0.46
N THR A 210 9.94 -14.29 -0.63
CA THR A 210 11.12 -15.15 -0.65
C THR A 210 12.17 -14.58 -1.60
N PRO A 211 13.47 -14.91 -1.41
CA PRO A 211 14.53 -14.55 -2.38
C PRO A 211 14.22 -15.02 -3.80
N GLN A 212 13.66 -16.22 -3.94
CA GLN A 212 13.29 -16.80 -5.24
C GLN A 212 12.22 -15.96 -5.96
N GLU A 213 11.18 -15.50 -5.23
CA GLU A 213 10.15 -14.63 -5.79
C GLU A 213 10.72 -13.26 -6.20
N LEU A 214 11.66 -12.72 -5.41
CA LEU A 214 12.35 -11.48 -5.77
C LEU A 214 13.20 -11.66 -7.03
N ASP A 215 13.91 -12.79 -7.16
CA ASP A 215 14.71 -13.08 -8.34
C ASP A 215 13.84 -13.33 -9.58
N GLN A 216 12.68 -13.97 -9.42
CA GLN A 216 11.68 -14.08 -10.49
C GLN A 216 11.21 -12.70 -10.94
N LEU A 217 10.87 -11.82 -10.01
CA LEU A 217 10.43 -10.46 -10.31
C LEU A 217 11.54 -9.66 -11.00
N ARG A 218 12.81 -9.80 -10.54
CA ARG A 218 14.00 -9.21 -11.19
C ARG A 218 14.18 -9.70 -12.61
N ALA A 219 14.04 -11.02 -12.83
CA ALA A 219 14.17 -11.62 -14.16
C ALA A 219 13.08 -11.14 -15.12
N MET A 220 11.84 -10.98 -14.63
CA MET A 220 10.71 -10.46 -15.41
C MET A 220 10.90 -9.00 -15.80
N LEU A 221 11.36 -8.17 -14.86
CA LEU A 221 11.55 -6.72 -15.08
C LEU A 221 12.90 -6.40 -15.74
N GLY A 222 13.89 -7.28 -15.64
CA GLY A 222 15.22 -7.15 -16.24
C GLY A 222 15.26 -7.55 -17.72
N LYS A 223 14.24 -8.22 -18.26
CA LYS A 223 14.14 -8.47 -19.70
C LYS A 223 13.90 -7.13 -20.40
N LYS A 224 14.97 -6.50 -20.91
CA LYS A 224 14.85 -5.37 -21.83
C LYS A 224 13.96 -5.82 -22.97
N VAL A 225 12.90 -5.06 -23.24
CA VAL A 225 12.17 -5.16 -24.50
C VAL A 225 13.22 -5.02 -25.60
N GLY A 226 13.49 -6.12 -26.32
CA GLY A 226 14.37 -6.09 -27.48
C GLY A 226 13.90 -5.01 -28.44
N LYS A 227 14.86 -4.27 -29.00
CA LYS A 227 14.64 -3.25 -30.00
C LYS A 227 13.85 -3.79 -31.18
#